data_a3ceaa3eb96617ac4ee1b8abbb7df687
#
_entry.id   a3ceaa3eb96617ac4ee1b8abbb7df687
#
_cell.length_a   1.000
_cell.length_b   1.000
_cell.length_c   1.000
_cell.angle_alpha   90.00
_cell.angle_beta   90.00
_cell.angle_gamma   90.00
#
_symmetry.space_group_name_H-M   'P 1'
#
loop_
_entity.id
_entity.type
_entity.pdbx_description
1 polymer ?
#
loop_
_entity_poly.entity_id
_entity_poly.type
_entity_poly.pdbx_seq_one_letter_code
_entity_poly.pdbx_strand_id
1 'polypeptide(L)'
;HRQSSAASDVYKRQSQPFFLMAGPNVIQSEEHIFKMCRQIKQVVDPLGIEYVFKSSFDKANRTNAASFRGPGMEEGLKILERVKTAFDVPIVTDIHEPYQAEPVARVADVLQIPAFLCRQTDLLLAAGRTQKIVNIKKGQFCAPSVMRNSAEKVRFAGNPNVMVCERGTMFGYSDLIVDPRNFELVRDANCPVVADVTHALQQPAGRATGGGGVASGGLRELIPCVARTAVAVGVDGLFMEVHDDPNSSPVDGPTQWPLRNLKPLLEELIAIGNATKGKSSTEIDLSPVGDDFEP
;
A
#
# COMPACT_ATOMS: atom_id res chain seq x y z
N HIS A 1 6.97 -16.84 -25.24
CA HIS A 1 7.69 -15.93 -24.34
C HIS A 1 7.09 -14.54 -24.34
N ARG A 2 6.00 -14.36 -23.64
CA ARG A 2 5.53 -13.06 -23.15
C ARG A 2 4.92 -13.27 -21.76
N GLN A 3 5.78 -13.50 -20.79
CA GLN A 3 5.47 -13.18 -19.41
C GLN A 3 6.24 -11.90 -19.08
N SER A 4 5.80 -10.78 -19.65
CA SER A 4 6.02 -9.49 -19.04
C SER A 4 5.06 -9.45 -17.86
N SER A 5 5.53 -9.77 -16.66
CA SER A 5 4.71 -9.63 -15.48
C SER A 5 4.39 -8.15 -15.27
N ALA A 6 3.18 -7.82 -14.82
CA ALA A 6 2.80 -6.46 -14.50
C ALA A 6 3.83 -5.77 -13.57
N ALA A 7 4.54 -6.54 -12.74
CA ALA A 7 5.66 -6.05 -11.94
C ALA A 7 6.84 -5.58 -12.79
N SER A 8 7.23 -6.32 -13.85
CA SER A 8 8.34 -5.89 -14.71
C SER A 8 7.99 -4.64 -15.51
N ASP A 9 6.72 -4.42 -15.82
CA ASP A 9 6.26 -3.22 -16.51
C ASP A 9 6.18 -2.02 -15.56
N VAL A 10 5.81 -2.23 -14.30
CA VAL A 10 5.91 -1.23 -13.22
C VAL A 10 7.38 -0.85 -12.97
N TYR A 11 8.30 -1.82 -12.98
CA TYR A 11 9.74 -1.56 -12.86
C TYR A 11 10.34 -0.79 -14.05
N LYS A 12 9.86 -1.05 -15.25
CA LYS A 12 10.41 -0.43 -16.47
C LYS A 12 9.93 1.00 -16.69
N ARG A 13 8.88 1.44 -16.01
CA ARG A 13 8.32 2.80 -16.13
C ARG A 13 8.91 3.76 -15.11
N GLN A 14 10.24 3.82 -15.01
CA GLN A 14 10.96 4.81 -14.20
C GLN A 14 10.67 6.28 -14.59
N SER A 15 9.92 6.49 -15.68
CA SER A 15 9.50 7.81 -16.15
C SER A 15 8.22 8.33 -15.49
N GLN A 16 7.46 7.49 -14.77
CA GLN A 16 6.27 7.92 -14.06
C GLN A 16 6.63 8.30 -12.60
N PRO A 17 6.02 9.34 -12.00
CA PRO A 17 6.40 9.77 -10.67
C PRO A 17 6.13 8.68 -9.61
N PHE A 18 5.02 7.96 -9.70
CA PHE A 18 4.66 6.81 -8.85
C PHE A 18 3.45 6.08 -9.44
N PHE A 19 3.23 4.82 -9.04
CA PHE A 19 1.94 4.14 -9.24
C PHE A 19 1.06 4.26 -7.99
N LEU A 20 -0.25 4.08 -8.14
CA LEU A 20 -1.22 4.20 -7.05
C LEU A 20 -1.97 2.88 -6.81
N MET A 21 -1.91 2.34 -5.60
CA MET A 21 -2.82 1.32 -5.10
C MET A 21 -3.88 2.02 -4.24
N ALA A 22 -5.12 2.11 -4.70
CA ALA A 22 -6.16 2.82 -3.96
C ALA A 22 -7.55 2.16 -4.09
N GLY A 23 -8.36 2.36 -3.07
CA GLY A 23 -9.74 1.89 -2.98
C GLY A 23 -10.24 1.88 -1.55
N PRO A 24 -11.48 1.47 -1.30
CA PRO A 24 -12.01 1.39 0.05
C PRO A 24 -11.31 0.29 0.85
N ASN A 25 -11.21 0.51 2.15
CA ASN A 25 -10.54 -0.39 3.09
C ASN A 25 -11.01 -1.85 2.95
N VAL A 26 -12.33 -2.05 2.86
CA VAL A 26 -13.00 -3.36 2.82
C VAL A 26 -14.19 -3.31 1.88
N ILE A 27 -14.54 -4.44 1.30
CA ILE A 27 -15.77 -4.60 0.52
C ILE A 27 -16.98 -4.48 1.45
N GLN A 28 -17.74 -3.41 1.30
CA GLN A 28 -19.00 -3.18 2.05
C GLN A 28 -20.20 -3.77 1.31
N SER A 29 -20.28 -3.51 0.01
CA SER A 29 -21.24 -4.08 -0.93
C SER A 29 -20.65 -4.03 -2.33
N GLU A 30 -21.19 -4.84 -3.23
CA GLU A 30 -20.79 -4.81 -4.64
C GLU A 30 -21.04 -3.43 -5.27
N GLU A 31 -22.22 -2.85 -5.03
CA GLU A 31 -22.58 -1.53 -5.56
C GLU A 31 -21.56 -0.45 -5.14
N HIS A 32 -21.20 -0.45 -3.86
CA HIS A 32 -20.21 0.50 -3.33
C HIS A 32 -18.84 0.31 -3.99
N ILE A 33 -18.38 -0.92 -4.15
CA ILE A 33 -17.08 -1.22 -4.77
C ILE A 33 -17.05 -0.79 -6.24
N PHE A 34 -18.11 -1.04 -7.00
CA PHE A 34 -18.24 -0.59 -8.39
C PHE A 34 -18.25 0.95 -8.49
N LYS A 35 -18.99 1.61 -7.61
CA LYS A 35 -19.01 3.08 -7.51
C LYS A 35 -17.60 3.62 -7.25
N MET A 36 -16.92 3.10 -6.24
CA MET A 36 -15.60 3.56 -5.83
C MET A 36 -14.55 3.35 -6.93
N CYS A 37 -14.53 2.18 -7.56
CA CYS A 37 -13.59 1.91 -8.65
C CYS A 37 -13.80 2.88 -9.82
N ARG A 38 -15.04 3.06 -10.25
CA ARG A 38 -15.40 4.01 -11.32
C ARG A 38 -14.94 5.43 -11.00
N GLN A 39 -15.25 5.92 -9.80
CA GLN A 39 -14.96 7.30 -9.41
C GLN A 39 -13.45 7.54 -9.23
N ILE A 40 -12.71 6.57 -8.70
CA ILE A 40 -11.25 6.68 -8.60
C ILE A 40 -10.64 6.69 -10.01
N LYS A 41 -11.07 5.78 -10.91
CA LYS A 41 -10.59 5.79 -12.31
C LYS A 41 -10.86 7.12 -13.02
N GLN A 42 -12.00 7.75 -12.81
CA GLN A 42 -12.30 9.07 -13.35
C GLN A 42 -11.30 10.14 -12.89
N VAL A 43 -10.67 9.96 -11.75
CA VAL A 43 -9.63 10.85 -11.24
C VAL A 43 -8.26 10.48 -11.80
N VAL A 44 -7.88 9.19 -11.78
CA VAL A 44 -6.50 8.76 -12.08
C VAL A 44 -6.21 8.65 -13.57
N ASP A 45 -7.18 8.25 -14.40
CA ASP A 45 -6.99 8.07 -15.84
C ASP A 45 -6.55 9.38 -16.53
N PRO A 46 -7.19 10.54 -16.29
CA PRO A 46 -6.74 11.81 -16.87
C PRO A 46 -5.38 12.28 -16.36
N LEU A 47 -4.96 11.84 -15.18
CA LEU A 47 -3.67 12.19 -14.60
C LEU A 47 -2.53 11.28 -15.11
N GLY A 48 -2.86 10.22 -15.85
CA GLY A 48 -1.88 9.27 -16.39
C GLY A 48 -1.15 8.44 -15.34
N ILE A 49 -1.75 8.25 -14.15
CA ILE A 49 -1.18 7.43 -13.07
C ILE A 49 -1.54 5.96 -13.30
N GLU A 50 -0.54 5.10 -13.24
CA GLU A 50 -0.76 3.64 -13.18
C GLU A 50 -1.53 3.30 -11.89
N TYR A 51 -2.66 2.62 -12.06
CA TYR A 51 -3.61 2.40 -10.98
C TYR A 51 -3.89 0.91 -10.75
N VAL A 52 -3.89 0.51 -9.50
CA VAL A 52 -4.30 -0.81 -9.02
C VAL A 52 -5.43 -0.62 -8.02
N PHE A 53 -6.59 -1.22 -8.29
CA PHE A 53 -7.73 -1.12 -7.36
C PHE A 53 -7.51 -1.99 -6.14
N LYS A 54 -7.68 -1.40 -4.96
CA LYS A 54 -7.50 -2.09 -3.68
C LYS A 54 -8.81 -2.20 -2.91
N SER A 55 -9.16 -3.40 -2.50
CA SER A 55 -10.12 -3.63 -1.42
C SER A 55 -9.90 -5.00 -0.78
N SER A 56 -10.19 -5.13 0.52
CA SER A 56 -10.06 -6.40 1.24
C SER A 56 -11.39 -7.13 1.29
N PHE A 57 -11.36 -8.44 1.10
CA PHE A 57 -12.53 -9.31 1.28
C PHE A 57 -12.78 -9.65 2.75
N ASP A 58 -11.74 -9.53 3.58
CA ASP A 58 -11.80 -9.77 5.03
C ASP A 58 -10.81 -8.86 5.77
N LYS A 59 -11.18 -8.39 6.93
CA LYS A 59 -10.33 -7.72 7.92
C LYS A 59 -10.16 -8.65 9.12
N ALA A 60 -9.16 -9.55 9.03
CA ALA A 60 -8.95 -10.63 9.97
C ALA A 60 -8.42 -10.21 11.35
N ASN A 61 -7.91 -8.97 11.47
CA ASN A 61 -7.25 -8.44 12.67
C ASN A 61 -8.04 -7.35 13.40
N ARG A 62 -9.36 -7.39 13.35
CA ARG A 62 -10.21 -6.43 14.09
C ARG A 62 -9.97 -6.48 15.58
N THR A 63 -9.93 -5.30 16.24
CA THR A 63 -9.80 -5.20 17.70
C THR A 63 -10.95 -5.88 18.43
N ASN A 64 -12.19 -5.77 17.92
CA ASN A 64 -13.36 -6.45 18.46
C ASN A 64 -13.82 -7.56 17.51
N ALA A 65 -13.96 -8.77 18.02
CA ALA A 65 -14.37 -9.96 17.26
C ALA A 65 -15.75 -9.83 16.59
N ALA A 66 -16.65 -9.02 17.16
CA ALA A 66 -17.98 -8.76 16.60
C ALA A 66 -18.00 -7.66 15.53
N SER A 67 -16.87 -7.00 15.24
CA SER A 67 -16.80 -5.93 14.24
C SER A 67 -16.99 -6.47 12.82
N PHE A 68 -17.52 -5.61 11.94
CA PHE A 68 -17.64 -5.92 10.52
C PHE A 68 -16.27 -6.27 9.92
N ARG A 69 -16.21 -7.36 9.17
CA ARG A 69 -14.99 -7.88 8.57
C ARG A 69 -14.98 -7.87 7.05
N GLY A 70 -16.13 -7.79 6.42
CA GLY A 70 -16.30 -7.94 4.97
C GLY A 70 -17.13 -9.17 4.60
N PRO A 71 -17.31 -9.45 3.29
CA PRO A 71 -18.13 -10.55 2.79
C PRO A 71 -17.46 -11.94 2.91
N GLY A 72 -16.16 -11.99 3.27
CA GLY A 72 -15.37 -13.22 3.22
C GLY A 72 -14.77 -13.49 1.83
N MET A 73 -13.88 -14.51 1.78
CA MET A 73 -13.06 -14.76 0.60
C MET A 73 -13.88 -15.12 -0.63
N GLU A 74 -14.80 -16.06 -0.52
CA GLU A 74 -15.53 -16.60 -1.69
C GLU A 74 -16.34 -15.51 -2.40
N GLU A 75 -17.19 -14.79 -1.67
CA GLU A 75 -18.02 -13.73 -2.25
C GLU A 75 -17.18 -12.49 -2.61
N GLY A 76 -16.21 -12.15 -1.78
CA GLY A 76 -15.31 -11.03 -2.05
C GLY A 76 -14.51 -11.21 -3.35
N LEU A 77 -14.01 -12.40 -3.63
CA LEU A 77 -13.30 -12.67 -4.88
C LEU A 77 -14.21 -12.56 -6.10
N LYS A 78 -15.46 -13.04 -6.02
CA LYS A 78 -16.45 -12.87 -7.11
C LYS A 78 -16.71 -11.39 -7.42
N ILE A 79 -16.84 -10.56 -6.37
CA ILE A 79 -17.02 -9.12 -6.53
C ILE A 79 -15.79 -8.48 -7.18
N LEU A 80 -14.57 -8.80 -6.68
CA LEU A 80 -13.33 -8.25 -7.23
C LEU A 80 -13.09 -8.66 -8.69
N GLU A 81 -13.43 -9.89 -9.06
CA GLU A 81 -13.32 -10.36 -10.44
C GLU A 81 -14.26 -9.59 -11.38
N ARG A 82 -15.50 -9.33 -10.94
CA ARG A 82 -16.44 -8.50 -11.69
C ARG A 82 -15.95 -7.07 -11.87
N VAL A 83 -15.38 -6.47 -10.82
CA VAL A 83 -14.77 -5.13 -10.89
C VAL A 83 -13.59 -5.11 -11.86
N LYS A 84 -12.68 -6.08 -11.74
CA LYS A 84 -11.54 -6.24 -12.64
C LYS A 84 -11.98 -6.26 -14.10
N THR A 85 -12.97 -7.07 -14.41
CA THR A 85 -13.48 -7.22 -15.77
C THR A 85 -14.21 -5.97 -16.26
N ALA A 86 -15.06 -5.36 -15.41
CA ALA A 86 -15.88 -4.20 -15.79
C ALA A 86 -15.06 -2.93 -16.03
N PHE A 87 -13.95 -2.74 -15.33
CA PHE A 87 -13.15 -1.53 -15.39
C PHE A 87 -11.76 -1.71 -15.99
N ASP A 88 -11.41 -2.92 -16.41
CA ASP A 88 -10.07 -3.28 -16.92
C ASP A 88 -8.97 -2.74 -16.00
N VAL A 89 -9.02 -3.11 -14.72
CA VAL A 89 -8.13 -2.61 -13.68
C VAL A 89 -7.47 -3.78 -12.92
N PRO A 90 -6.15 -3.73 -12.67
CA PRO A 90 -5.50 -4.70 -11.80
C PRO A 90 -6.06 -4.61 -10.37
N ILE A 91 -6.06 -5.76 -9.67
CA ILE A 91 -6.60 -5.89 -8.32
C ILE A 91 -5.49 -6.19 -7.31
N VAL A 92 -5.53 -5.53 -6.17
CA VAL A 92 -4.79 -5.92 -4.96
C VAL A 92 -5.74 -6.21 -3.80
N THR A 93 -5.53 -7.34 -3.15
CA THR A 93 -6.27 -7.71 -1.93
C THR A 93 -5.38 -8.44 -0.92
N ASP A 94 -5.77 -8.43 0.35
CA ASP A 94 -5.01 -9.06 1.44
C ASP A 94 -5.24 -10.57 1.48
N ILE A 95 -4.20 -11.32 1.86
CA ILE A 95 -4.30 -12.74 2.30
C ILE A 95 -3.78 -12.87 3.73
N HIS A 96 -4.36 -13.77 4.50
CA HIS A 96 -4.04 -13.94 5.92
C HIS A 96 -3.53 -15.34 6.25
N GLU A 97 -3.91 -16.33 5.44
CA GLU A 97 -3.58 -17.75 5.61
C GLU A 97 -2.97 -18.32 4.33
N PRO A 98 -2.04 -19.27 4.41
CA PRO A 98 -1.39 -19.86 3.23
C PRO A 98 -2.37 -20.45 2.19
N TYR A 99 -3.47 -21.07 2.63
CA TYR A 99 -4.46 -21.68 1.74
C TYR A 99 -5.22 -20.67 0.88
N GLN A 100 -5.23 -19.39 1.27
CA GLN A 100 -5.88 -18.32 0.52
C GLN A 100 -5.09 -17.89 -0.71
N ALA A 101 -3.77 -18.12 -0.73
CA ALA A 101 -2.89 -17.59 -1.77
C ALA A 101 -3.32 -18.03 -3.18
N GLU A 102 -3.54 -19.33 -3.38
CA GLU A 102 -3.90 -19.89 -4.69
C GLU A 102 -5.27 -19.40 -5.19
N PRO A 103 -6.38 -19.49 -4.45
CA PRO A 103 -7.67 -18.98 -4.91
C PRO A 103 -7.65 -17.47 -5.14
N VAL A 104 -6.97 -16.69 -4.29
CA VAL A 104 -6.87 -15.22 -4.46
C VAL A 104 -6.06 -14.88 -5.72
N ALA A 105 -4.99 -15.60 -6.02
CA ALA A 105 -4.16 -15.37 -7.20
C ALA A 105 -4.87 -15.57 -8.54
N ARG A 106 -6.01 -16.27 -8.56
CA ARG A 106 -6.83 -16.42 -9.77
C ARG A 106 -7.51 -15.11 -10.17
N VAL A 107 -7.76 -14.24 -9.21
CA VAL A 107 -8.45 -12.95 -9.41
C VAL A 107 -7.48 -11.78 -9.25
N ALA A 108 -6.74 -11.73 -8.14
CA ALA A 108 -5.86 -10.62 -7.83
C ALA A 108 -4.53 -10.68 -8.62
N ASP A 109 -4.03 -9.53 -9.01
CA ASP A 109 -2.73 -9.35 -9.67
C ASP A 109 -1.63 -9.10 -8.64
N VAL A 110 -2.01 -8.55 -7.49
CA VAL A 110 -1.14 -8.31 -6.34
C VAL A 110 -1.73 -8.95 -5.10
N LEU A 111 -0.99 -9.85 -4.46
CA LEU A 111 -1.31 -10.41 -3.15
C LEU A 111 -0.65 -9.54 -2.09
N GLN A 112 -1.43 -9.00 -1.16
CA GLN A 112 -0.90 -8.19 -0.07
C GLN A 112 -0.75 -9.01 1.20
N ILE A 113 0.45 -8.95 1.80
CA ILE A 113 0.74 -9.52 3.11
C ILE A 113 0.53 -8.44 4.16
N PRO A 114 -0.41 -8.60 5.10
CA PRO A 114 -0.63 -7.65 6.18
C PRO A 114 0.61 -7.46 7.06
N ALA A 115 0.72 -6.29 7.68
CA ALA A 115 1.89 -5.89 8.46
C ALA A 115 2.21 -6.87 9.60
N PHE A 116 1.20 -7.35 10.34
CA PHE A 116 1.41 -8.31 11.44
C PHE A 116 1.97 -9.65 10.96
N LEU A 117 1.74 -10.02 9.69
CA LEU A 117 2.11 -11.30 9.10
C LEU A 117 3.36 -11.21 8.22
N CYS A 118 4.03 -10.07 8.18
CA CYS A 118 5.16 -9.80 7.27
C CYS A 118 6.35 -10.75 7.44
N ARG A 119 6.44 -11.49 8.55
CA ARG A 119 7.52 -12.47 8.82
C ARG A 119 7.07 -13.93 8.71
N GLN A 120 5.79 -14.20 8.49
CA GLN A 120 5.22 -15.55 8.43
C GLN A 120 5.72 -16.31 7.21
N THR A 121 6.62 -17.26 7.44
CA THR A 121 7.33 -17.98 6.36
C THR A 121 6.39 -18.70 5.43
N ASP A 122 5.46 -19.49 5.97
CA ASP A 122 4.55 -20.31 5.15
C ASP A 122 3.61 -19.46 4.31
N LEU A 123 3.15 -18.32 4.83
CA LEU A 123 2.31 -17.37 4.10
C LEU A 123 3.09 -16.71 2.94
N LEU A 124 4.33 -16.27 3.20
CA LEU A 124 5.19 -15.65 2.19
C LEU A 124 5.58 -16.64 1.09
N LEU A 125 5.89 -17.89 1.44
CA LEU A 125 6.16 -18.95 0.48
C LEU A 125 4.93 -19.30 -0.36
N ALA A 126 3.75 -19.40 0.28
CA ALA A 126 2.50 -19.65 -0.45
C ALA A 126 2.19 -18.53 -1.44
N ALA A 127 2.30 -17.27 -1.01
CA ALA A 127 2.14 -16.12 -1.90
C ALA A 127 3.16 -16.14 -3.06
N GLY A 128 4.43 -16.44 -2.76
CA GLY A 128 5.48 -16.53 -3.77
C GLY A 128 5.20 -17.59 -4.85
N ARG A 129 4.73 -18.77 -4.46
CA ARG A 129 4.40 -19.86 -5.38
C ARG A 129 3.34 -19.50 -6.43
N THR A 130 2.50 -18.52 -6.15
CA THR A 130 1.47 -18.06 -7.10
C THR A 130 2.05 -17.32 -8.32
N GLN A 131 3.31 -16.89 -8.27
CA GLN A 131 3.99 -16.06 -9.29
C GLN A 131 3.32 -14.69 -9.52
N LYS A 132 2.36 -14.30 -8.69
CA LYS A 132 1.78 -12.95 -8.69
C LYS A 132 2.70 -11.97 -7.96
N ILE A 133 2.46 -10.69 -8.14
CA ILE A 133 3.16 -9.67 -7.35
C ILE A 133 2.79 -9.83 -5.87
N VAL A 134 3.80 -9.79 -5.00
CA VAL A 134 3.59 -9.86 -3.55
C VAL A 134 3.98 -8.52 -2.93
N ASN A 135 3.00 -7.80 -2.39
CA ASN A 135 3.21 -6.57 -1.64
C ASN A 135 3.28 -6.88 -0.14
N ILE A 136 4.45 -6.69 0.48
CA ILE A 136 4.65 -7.00 1.89
C ILE A 136 4.60 -5.71 2.71
N LYS A 137 3.58 -5.53 3.52
CA LYS A 137 3.51 -4.41 4.46
C LYS A 137 4.51 -4.62 5.59
N LYS A 138 5.37 -3.63 5.83
CA LYS A 138 6.31 -3.67 6.95
C LYS A 138 5.55 -3.70 8.27
N GLY A 139 5.88 -4.66 9.13
CA GLY A 139 5.36 -4.69 10.51
C GLY A 139 5.76 -3.43 11.27
N GLN A 140 4.82 -2.87 12.05
CA GLN A 140 5.09 -1.68 12.85
C GLN A 140 6.22 -1.90 13.87
N PHE A 141 6.41 -3.15 14.26
CA PHE A 141 7.43 -3.63 15.20
C PHE A 141 8.76 -3.99 14.54
N CYS A 142 8.86 -3.87 13.20
CA CYS A 142 10.05 -4.24 12.45
C CYS A 142 10.91 -3.02 12.12
N ALA A 143 12.24 -3.18 12.26
CA ALA A 143 13.17 -2.30 11.58
C ALA A 143 13.08 -2.47 10.06
N PRO A 144 13.38 -1.42 9.24
CA PRO A 144 13.33 -1.51 7.78
C PRO A 144 14.16 -2.65 7.20
N SER A 145 15.33 -2.93 7.77
CA SER A 145 16.24 -4.02 7.34
C SER A 145 15.63 -5.43 7.41
N VAL A 146 14.62 -5.65 8.26
CA VAL A 146 13.91 -6.94 8.34
C VAL A 146 13.19 -7.27 7.06
N MET A 147 12.77 -6.26 6.29
CA MET A 147 11.99 -6.46 5.07
C MET A 147 12.76 -7.14 3.96
N ARG A 148 14.10 -7.02 3.94
CA ARG A 148 14.95 -7.81 3.05
C ARG A 148 14.70 -9.31 3.22
N ASN A 149 14.69 -9.78 4.47
CA ASN A 149 14.46 -11.20 4.75
C ASN A 149 13.05 -11.66 4.37
N SER A 150 12.06 -10.79 4.51
CA SER A 150 10.68 -11.10 4.08
C SER A 150 10.59 -11.21 2.55
N ALA A 151 11.22 -10.29 1.82
CA ALA A 151 11.30 -10.34 0.36
C ALA A 151 12.07 -11.58 -0.14
N GLU A 152 13.16 -11.97 0.53
CA GLU A 152 13.92 -13.17 0.19
C GLU A 152 13.10 -14.46 0.31
N LYS A 153 12.16 -14.54 1.26
CA LYS A 153 11.25 -15.70 1.36
C LYS A 153 10.36 -15.84 0.12
N VAL A 154 9.88 -14.74 -0.43
CA VAL A 154 9.11 -14.74 -1.69
C VAL A 154 10.00 -15.19 -2.85
N ARG A 155 11.23 -14.67 -2.94
CA ARG A 155 12.22 -15.07 -3.97
C ARG A 155 12.62 -16.52 -3.83
N PHE A 156 12.78 -17.03 -2.61
CA PHE A 156 13.07 -18.45 -2.35
C PHE A 156 11.98 -19.38 -2.91
N ALA A 157 10.73 -18.92 -2.98
CA ALA A 157 9.65 -19.64 -3.67
C ALA A 157 9.70 -19.55 -5.19
N GLY A 158 10.76 -18.96 -5.76
CA GLY A 158 10.96 -18.80 -7.21
C GLY A 158 10.26 -17.58 -7.81
N ASN A 159 9.80 -16.62 -7.00
CA ASN A 159 9.08 -15.44 -7.47
C ASN A 159 9.90 -14.15 -7.24
N PRO A 160 10.40 -13.49 -8.29
CA PRO A 160 11.10 -12.22 -8.17
C PRO A 160 10.15 -11.02 -7.99
N ASN A 161 8.84 -11.20 -8.17
CA ASN A 161 7.86 -10.12 -8.19
C ASN A 161 7.42 -9.75 -6.77
N VAL A 162 8.26 -9.04 -6.05
CA VAL A 162 8.01 -8.61 -4.67
C VAL A 162 8.18 -7.10 -4.55
N MET A 163 7.40 -6.45 -3.70
CA MET A 163 7.56 -5.08 -3.26
C MET A 163 7.33 -4.96 -1.76
N VAL A 164 7.89 -3.93 -1.16
CA VAL A 164 7.82 -3.65 0.28
C VAL A 164 7.08 -2.34 0.51
N CYS A 165 6.19 -2.34 1.49
CA CYS A 165 5.34 -1.20 1.81
C CYS A 165 5.65 -0.70 3.23
N GLU A 166 6.22 0.51 3.34
CA GLU A 166 6.41 1.22 4.61
C GLU A 166 5.07 1.77 5.10
N ARG A 167 4.79 1.61 6.39
CA ARG A 167 3.54 2.06 7.02
C ARG A 167 3.71 2.56 8.45
N GLY A 168 4.89 3.00 8.81
CA GLY A 168 5.23 3.51 10.13
C GLY A 168 5.71 2.47 11.12
N THR A 169 6.26 2.96 12.21
CA THR A 169 6.84 2.20 13.33
C THR A 169 6.15 2.59 14.62
N MET A 170 5.84 1.62 15.47
CA MET A 170 5.18 1.83 16.75
C MET A 170 6.19 1.90 17.90
N PHE A 171 5.85 2.71 18.90
CA PHE A 171 6.56 2.76 20.18
C PHE A 171 5.70 2.27 21.36
N GLY A 172 4.55 1.61 21.09
CA GLY A 172 3.68 1.02 22.11
C GLY A 172 2.62 1.96 22.70
N TYR A 173 2.50 3.19 22.22
CA TYR A 173 1.60 4.22 22.77
C TYR A 173 0.43 4.56 21.83
N SER A 174 -0.12 3.56 21.13
CA SER A 174 -1.26 3.72 20.22
C SER A 174 -1.05 4.79 19.14
N ASP A 175 0.19 4.99 18.72
CA ASP A 175 0.56 5.92 17.66
C ASP A 175 1.68 5.33 16.79
N LEU A 176 1.88 5.91 15.61
CA LEU A 176 2.88 5.47 14.64
C LEU A 176 3.70 6.67 14.16
N ILE A 177 4.97 6.40 13.88
CA ILE A 177 5.88 7.40 13.31
C ILE A 177 6.41 6.89 11.99
N VAL A 178 6.36 7.72 10.96
CA VAL A 178 7.05 7.52 9.70
C VAL A 178 8.39 8.22 9.77
N ASP A 179 9.46 7.46 9.75
CA ASP A 179 10.80 7.98 9.57
C ASP A 179 11.08 8.05 8.06
N PRO A 180 11.31 9.23 7.47
CA PRO A 180 11.60 9.36 6.04
C PRO A 180 12.81 8.54 5.57
N ARG A 181 13.77 8.28 6.44
CA ARG A 181 14.94 7.43 6.15
C ARG A 181 14.53 5.99 5.83
N ASN A 182 13.38 5.53 6.36
CA ASN A 182 12.90 4.18 6.11
C ASN A 182 12.59 3.96 4.62
N PHE A 183 12.16 4.98 3.87
CA PHE A 183 11.92 4.85 2.43
C PHE A 183 13.20 4.52 1.66
N GLU A 184 14.36 4.99 2.13
CA GLU A 184 15.66 4.58 1.58
C GLU A 184 16.13 3.24 2.15
N LEU A 185 16.04 3.04 3.46
CA LEU A 185 16.54 1.83 4.12
C LEU A 185 15.84 0.55 3.65
N VAL A 186 14.55 0.60 3.31
CA VAL A 186 13.84 -0.58 2.78
C VAL A 186 14.26 -0.93 1.34
N ARG A 187 14.97 -0.05 0.61
CA ARG A 187 15.55 -0.36 -0.71
C ARG A 187 16.58 -1.49 -0.65
N ASP A 188 17.17 -1.76 0.52
CA ASP A 188 18.03 -2.93 0.74
C ASP A 188 17.32 -4.26 0.46
N ALA A 189 16.00 -4.26 0.42
CA ALA A 189 15.22 -5.41 -0.03
C ALA A 189 15.32 -5.67 -1.55
N ASN A 190 15.98 -4.76 -2.31
CA ASN A 190 16.15 -4.83 -3.75
C ASN A 190 14.84 -5.06 -4.51
N CYS A 191 13.84 -4.24 -4.21
CA CYS A 191 12.52 -4.27 -4.83
C CYS A 191 11.85 -2.90 -4.73
N PRO A 192 10.73 -2.65 -5.44
CA PRO A 192 10.00 -1.40 -5.33
C PRO A 192 9.57 -1.10 -3.91
N VAL A 193 9.60 0.19 -3.56
CA VAL A 193 9.17 0.72 -2.28
C VAL A 193 7.83 1.42 -2.42
N VAL A 194 6.86 0.98 -1.63
CA VAL A 194 5.53 1.58 -1.54
C VAL A 194 5.40 2.31 -0.21
N ALA A 195 4.79 3.49 -0.21
CA ALA A 195 4.40 4.18 1.01
C ALA A 195 2.90 4.04 1.26
N ASP A 196 2.52 3.46 2.39
CA ASP A 196 1.15 3.45 2.87
C ASP A 196 0.90 4.73 3.67
N VAL A 197 0.30 5.71 3.01
CA VAL A 197 0.05 7.02 3.60
C VAL A 197 -1.22 7.09 4.45
N THR A 198 -1.99 6.02 4.44
CA THR A 198 -3.21 5.87 5.24
C THR A 198 -2.91 5.26 6.60
N HIS A 199 -2.36 4.04 6.61
CA HIS A 199 -2.11 3.32 7.85
C HIS A 199 -0.87 3.82 8.61
N ALA A 200 -0.02 4.60 7.97
CA ALA A 200 1.05 5.34 8.64
C ALA A 200 0.53 6.32 9.71
N LEU A 201 -0.72 6.72 9.59
CA LEU A 201 -1.40 7.66 10.49
C LEU A 201 -2.50 7.01 11.34
N GLN A 202 -2.56 5.69 11.33
CA GLN A 202 -3.49 4.93 12.18
C GLN A 202 -3.05 5.02 13.65
N GLN A 203 -4.03 5.16 14.53
CA GLN A 203 -3.83 5.07 15.98
C GLN A 203 -4.49 3.78 16.49
N PRO A 204 -3.75 2.66 16.55
CA PRO A 204 -4.30 1.38 16.95
C PRO A 204 -4.90 1.43 18.34
N ALA A 205 -6.18 1.04 18.48
CA ALA A 205 -6.93 1.13 19.74
C ALA A 205 -6.93 2.53 20.39
N GLY A 206 -6.63 3.60 19.63
CA GLY A 206 -6.49 4.96 20.12
C GLY A 206 -7.83 5.68 20.40
N ARG A 207 -8.98 5.08 20.06
CA ARG A 207 -10.30 5.69 20.20
C ARG A 207 -11.21 4.87 21.11
N ALA A 208 -11.67 5.46 22.18
CA ALA A 208 -12.73 4.88 23.01
C ALA A 208 -14.07 4.87 22.26
N THR A 209 -14.81 3.75 22.37
CA THR A 209 -16.16 3.61 21.83
C THR A 209 -17.17 3.54 22.95
N GLY A 210 -18.43 3.87 22.68
CA GLY A 210 -19.52 3.69 23.64
C GLY A 210 -19.58 2.24 24.15
N GLY A 211 -19.84 2.04 25.43
CA GLY A 211 -19.89 0.71 26.04
C GLY A 211 -18.53 0.13 26.49
N GLY A 212 -17.46 0.95 26.59
CA GLY A 212 -16.16 0.53 27.13
C GLY A 212 -15.26 -0.20 26.11
N GLY A 213 -15.64 -0.23 24.84
CA GLY A 213 -14.81 -0.76 23.77
C GLY A 213 -13.78 0.25 23.27
N VAL A 214 -12.84 -0.26 22.44
CA VAL A 214 -11.85 0.56 21.73
C VAL A 214 -11.89 0.27 20.23
N ALA A 215 -11.57 1.29 19.42
CA ALA A 215 -11.41 1.19 17.97
C ALA A 215 -10.15 1.92 17.53
N SER A 216 -9.71 1.67 16.32
CA SER A 216 -8.62 2.44 15.72
C SER A 216 -9.04 3.87 15.50
N GLY A 217 -8.23 4.81 15.98
CA GLY A 217 -8.24 6.22 15.60
C GLY A 217 -7.37 6.46 14.36
N GLY A 218 -7.22 7.72 13.99
CA GLY A 218 -6.33 8.11 12.90
C GLY A 218 -6.30 9.63 12.69
N LEU A 219 -5.23 10.07 12.06
CA LEU A 219 -4.92 11.48 11.80
C LEU A 219 -4.94 11.74 10.28
N ARG A 220 -6.09 11.49 9.61
CA ARG A 220 -6.20 11.62 8.15
C ARG A 220 -5.80 12.99 7.62
N GLU A 221 -5.95 14.04 8.39
CA GLU A 221 -5.53 15.39 8.03
C GLU A 221 -4.04 15.53 7.76
N LEU A 222 -3.23 14.59 8.27
CA LEU A 222 -1.78 14.54 8.05
C LEU A 222 -1.38 13.67 6.83
N ILE A 223 -2.33 13.04 6.13
CA ILE A 223 -2.05 12.26 4.91
C ILE A 223 -1.25 13.09 3.88
N PRO A 224 -1.59 14.36 3.58
CA PRO A 224 -0.80 15.15 2.65
C PRO A 224 0.65 15.34 3.09
N CYS A 225 0.91 15.49 4.41
CA CYS A 225 2.26 15.61 4.95
C CYS A 225 3.10 14.34 4.66
N VAL A 226 2.57 13.17 5.01
CA VAL A 226 3.26 11.89 4.79
C VAL A 226 3.41 11.59 3.30
N ALA A 227 2.36 11.83 2.50
CA ALA A 227 2.39 11.58 1.06
C ALA A 227 3.42 12.44 0.33
N ARG A 228 3.48 13.75 0.64
CA ARG A 228 4.50 14.66 0.09
C ARG A 228 5.91 14.20 0.44
N THR A 229 6.14 13.83 1.68
CA THR A 229 7.43 13.32 2.16
C THR A 229 7.85 12.06 1.39
N ALA A 230 6.95 11.08 1.28
CA ALA A 230 7.21 9.83 0.58
C ALA A 230 7.56 10.05 -0.89
N VAL A 231 6.76 10.87 -1.59
CA VAL A 231 6.98 11.18 -3.01
C VAL A 231 8.26 12.00 -3.21
N ALA A 232 8.56 12.94 -2.32
CA ALA A 232 9.79 13.74 -2.39
C ALA A 232 11.06 12.89 -2.21
N VAL A 233 11.02 11.86 -1.35
CA VAL A 233 12.10 10.87 -1.22
C VAL A 233 12.19 9.97 -2.46
N GLY A 234 11.09 9.81 -3.22
CA GLY A 234 11.09 9.08 -4.49
C GLY A 234 10.60 7.64 -4.39
N VAL A 235 9.64 7.34 -3.52
CA VAL A 235 8.99 6.01 -3.49
C VAL A 235 8.43 5.62 -4.85
N ASP A 236 8.35 4.32 -5.13
CA ASP A 236 7.88 3.81 -6.41
C ASP A 236 6.36 3.78 -6.51
N GLY A 237 5.69 3.62 -5.37
CA GLY A 237 4.23 3.59 -5.31
C GLY A 237 3.66 4.19 -4.04
N LEU A 238 2.40 4.59 -4.13
CA LEU A 238 1.58 4.99 -2.99
C LEU A 238 0.47 3.96 -2.75
N PHE A 239 0.22 3.66 -1.49
CA PHE A 239 -0.95 2.94 -1.04
C PHE A 239 -1.85 3.90 -0.27
N MET A 240 -3.12 4.00 -0.67
CA MET A 240 -4.07 4.93 -0.06
C MET A 240 -5.46 4.31 0.02
N GLU A 241 -6.03 4.23 1.21
CA GLU A 241 -7.45 3.89 1.35
C GLU A 241 -8.30 5.14 1.13
N VAL A 242 -9.27 5.02 0.23
CA VAL A 242 -10.11 6.13 -0.24
C VAL A 242 -11.57 5.73 -0.09
N HIS A 243 -12.38 6.65 0.40
CA HIS A 243 -13.80 6.43 0.61
C HIS A 243 -14.63 7.66 0.21
N ASP A 244 -15.81 7.46 -0.33
CA ASP A 244 -16.74 8.54 -0.70
C ASP A 244 -17.32 9.27 0.54
N ASP A 245 -17.55 8.52 1.63
CA ASP A 245 -17.91 9.05 2.96
C ASP A 245 -17.14 8.32 4.07
N PRO A 246 -15.90 8.73 4.40
CA PRO A 246 -15.10 8.07 5.42
C PRO A 246 -15.75 7.96 6.79
N ASN A 247 -16.68 8.85 7.12
CA ASN A 247 -17.33 8.83 8.43
C ASN A 247 -18.37 7.71 8.56
N SER A 248 -18.91 7.23 7.44
CA SER A 248 -19.83 6.08 7.39
C SER A 248 -19.11 4.74 7.22
N SER A 249 -17.79 4.74 6.99
CA SER A 249 -17.05 3.51 6.78
C SER A 249 -17.08 2.59 8.00
N PRO A 250 -17.42 1.29 7.84
CA PRO A 250 -17.44 0.34 8.96
C PRO A 250 -16.04 -0.04 9.47
N VAL A 251 -14.98 0.29 8.72
CA VAL A 251 -13.59 -0.05 9.05
C VAL A 251 -12.69 1.15 8.81
N ASP A 252 -11.85 1.48 9.78
CA ASP A 252 -10.78 2.49 9.73
C ASP A 252 -11.20 3.85 9.13
N GLY A 253 -12.46 4.24 9.34
CA GLY A 253 -12.97 5.52 8.87
C GLY A 253 -12.06 6.72 9.16
N PRO A 254 -11.49 6.85 10.38
CA PRO A 254 -10.59 7.98 10.72
C PRO A 254 -9.33 8.11 9.87
N THR A 255 -8.90 7.07 9.16
CA THR A 255 -7.70 7.11 8.33
C THR A 255 -7.98 7.14 6.82
N GLN A 256 -9.19 6.81 6.37
CA GLN A 256 -9.50 6.80 4.95
C GLN A 256 -9.56 8.23 4.38
N TRP A 257 -8.96 8.41 3.20
CA TRP A 257 -8.94 9.68 2.50
C TRP A 257 -10.28 9.96 1.81
N PRO A 258 -10.86 11.17 1.96
CA PRO A 258 -12.09 11.51 1.25
C PRO A 258 -11.88 11.58 -0.26
N LEU A 259 -12.69 10.84 -1.02
CA LEU A 259 -12.59 10.76 -2.48
C LEU A 259 -12.61 12.15 -3.15
N ARG A 260 -13.43 13.08 -2.64
CA ARG A 260 -13.50 14.46 -3.16
C ARG A 260 -12.18 15.20 -3.15
N ASN A 261 -11.26 14.82 -2.28
CA ASN A 261 -9.94 15.44 -2.12
C ASN A 261 -8.82 14.64 -2.83
N LEU A 262 -9.16 13.55 -3.53
CA LEU A 262 -8.16 12.69 -4.16
C LEU A 262 -7.45 13.41 -5.32
N LYS A 263 -8.21 14.03 -6.23
CA LYS A 263 -7.64 14.70 -7.40
C LYS A 263 -6.63 15.80 -7.05
N PRO A 264 -6.98 16.81 -6.23
CA PRO A 264 -6.04 17.88 -5.91
C PRO A 264 -4.79 17.37 -5.19
N LEU A 265 -4.92 16.34 -4.34
CA LEU A 265 -3.75 15.75 -3.71
C LEU A 265 -2.84 15.05 -4.73
N LEU A 266 -3.39 14.26 -5.65
CA LEU A 266 -2.59 13.58 -6.67
C LEU A 266 -1.90 14.54 -7.63
N GLU A 267 -2.57 15.62 -8.05
CA GLU A 267 -1.96 16.68 -8.90
C GLU A 267 -0.73 17.30 -8.22
N GLU A 268 -0.83 17.61 -6.93
CA GLU A 268 0.29 18.11 -6.15
C GLU A 268 1.43 17.08 -6.03
N LEU A 269 1.11 15.83 -5.73
CA LEU A 269 2.10 14.76 -5.59
C LEU A 269 2.82 14.47 -6.92
N ILE A 270 2.12 14.52 -8.04
CA ILE A 270 2.73 14.39 -9.37
C ILE A 270 3.76 15.50 -9.60
N ALA A 271 3.43 16.76 -9.27
CA ALA A 271 4.37 17.87 -9.42
C ALA A 271 5.63 17.67 -8.58
N ILE A 272 5.49 17.22 -7.32
CA ILE A 272 6.63 16.89 -6.44
C ILE A 272 7.44 15.73 -7.04
N GLY A 273 6.79 14.65 -7.45
CA GLY A 273 7.46 13.49 -8.02
C GLY A 273 8.25 13.83 -9.28
N ASN A 274 7.69 14.64 -10.18
CA ASN A 274 8.37 15.10 -11.38
C ASN A 274 9.61 15.96 -11.06
N ALA A 275 9.60 16.68 -9.95
CA ALA A 275 10.74 17.50 -9.53
C ALA A 275 11.88 16.68 -8.89
N THR A 276 11.58 15.55 -8.29
CA THR A 276 12.52 14.80 -7.43
C THR A 276 12.89 13.43 -7.97
N LYS A 277 12.02 12.73 -8.69
CA LYS A 277 12.28 11.36 -9.16
C LYS A 277 13.45 11.31 -10.15
N GLY A 278 14.31 10.31 -9.98
CA GLY A 278 15.50 10.13 -10.82
C GLY A 278 16.70 10.98 -10.39
N LYS A 279 16.53 11.88 -9.42
CA LYS A 279 17.66 12.48 -8.72
C LYS A 279 18.13 11.44 -7.70
N SER A 280 19.20 10.71 -8.04
CA SER A 280 19.76 9.73 -7.11
C SER A 280 20.16 10.42 -5.81
N SER A 281 20.12 9.68 -4.69
CA SER A 281 20.92 10.02 -3.53
C SER A 281 22.36 10.09 -4.04
N THR A 282 22.87 11.30 -4.21
CA THR A 282 24.19 11.56 -4.73
C THR A 282 25.21 10.92 -3.80
N GLU A 283 26.21 10.28 -4.38
CA GLU A 283 27.46 10.05 -3.64
C GLU A 283 27.89 11.39 -3.07
N ILE A 284 27.93 11.46 -1.74
CA ILE A 284 28.36 12.68 -1.05
C ILE A 284 29.87 12.78 -1.27
N ASP A 285 30.30 13.79 -2.01
CA ASP A 285 31.73 14.11 -2.11
C ASP A 285 32.17 14.75 -0.78
N LEU A 286 33.04 14.03 -0.07
CA LEU A 286 33.62 14.45 1.20
C LEU A 286 35.01 15.09 1.02
N SER A 287 35.43 15.34 -0.22
CA SER A 287 36.71 16.02 -0.48
C SER A 287 36.70 17.42 0.13
N PRO A 288 37.83 17.89 0.68
CA PRO A 288 37.95 19.27 1.11
C PRO A 288 37.76 20.23 -0.07
N VAL A 289 37.03 21.28 0.15
CA VAL A 289 36.84 22.35 -0.84
C VAL A 289 38.10 23.17 -0.92
N GLY A 290 38.69 23.32 -2.12
CA GLY A 290 39.84 24.17 -2.38
C GLY A 290 39.49 25.67 -2.41
N ASP A 291 40.50 26.52 -2.47
CA ASP A 291 40.32 27.99 -2.51
C ASP A 291 39.61 28.49 -3.79
N ASP A 292 39.51 27.64 -4.79
CA ASP A 292 38.92 27.89 -6.11
C ASP A 292 37.48 27.27 -6.25
N PHE A 293 36.81 27.02 -5.12
CA PHE A 293 35.42 26.55 -5.16
C PHE A 293 34.47 27.57 -5.78
N GLU A 294 33.83 27.20 -6.88
CA GLU A 294 32.69 27.90 -7.46
C GLU A 294 31.39 27.17 -7.05
N PRO A 295 30.38 27.86 -6.41
CA PRO A 295 29.17 27.25 -5.87
C PRO A 295 28.18 26.77 -6.95
#